data_1d65eca4f0ed6066081e45d75a8a34e5
#
_entry.id   1d65eca4f0ed6066081e45d75a8a34e5
#
_cell.length_a   1.000
_cell.length_b   1.000
_cell.length_c   1.000
_cell.angle_alpha   90.00
_cell.angle_beta   90.00
_cell.angle_gamma   90.00
#
_symmetry.space_group_name_H-M   'P 1'
#
loop_
_entity.id
_entity.type
_entity.pdbx_description
1 polymer ?
#
loop_
_entity_poly.entity_id
_entity_poly.type
_entity_poly.pdbx_seq_one_letter_code
_entity_poly.pdbx_strand_id
1 'polypeptide(L)'
;RHRGGYIVPGPRLMVASLLDGTSDLASFHATSPPGAGPVFADNTRDAIERGCRVAVAAWVDRCVADAGSLLGASARLLLTGGALPEVLPYLEARGEEVPDLVLRGLALVACAGPL
;
A
#
# COMPACT_ATOMS: atom_id res chain seq x y z
N ARG A 1 19.03 -9.63 -9.91
CA ARG A 1 19.08 -10.52 -8.75
C ARG A 1 18.11 -10.00 -7.68
N HIS A 2 17.23 -10.89 -7.16
CA HIS A 2 16.36 -10.56 -6.03
C HIS A 2 17.18 -10.25 -4.78
N ARG A 3 16.85 -9.15 -4.09
CA ARG A 3 17.59 -8.64 -2.93
C ARG A 3 16.81 -8.78 -1.62
N GLY A 4 15.62 -9.34 -1.67
CA GLY A 4 14.73 -9.48 -0.52
C GLY A 4 13.52 -8.56 -0.59
N GLY A 5 12.72 -8.57 0.47
CA GLY A 5 11.51 -7.76 0.56
C GLY A 5 10.87 -7.83 1.93
N TYR A 6 9.77 -7.11 2.08
CA TYR A 6 8.93 -7.10 3.26
C TYR A 6 7.52 -7.52 2.92
N ILE A 7 6.84 -8.10 3.89
CA ILE A 7 5.41 -8.42 3.80
C ILE A 7 4.72 -7.75 4.98
N VAL A 8 3.74 -6.92 4.69
CA VAL A 8 2.92 -6.24 5.70
C VAL A 8 1.45 -6.34 5.34
N PRO A 9 0.52 -6.21 6.31
CA PRO A 9 -0.90 -6.14 6.02
C PRO A 9 -1.22 -4.90 5.17
N GLY A 10 -2.14 -5.05 4.21
CA GLY A 10 -2.68 -3.88 3.50
C GLY A 10 -3.61 -3.04 4.37
N PRO A 11 -4.03 -1.84 3.92
CA PRO A 11 -4.85 -0.93 4.73
C PRO A 11 -6.16 -1.56 5.18
N ARG A 12 -6.84 -2.31 4.32
CA ARG A 12 -8.13 -2.96 4.66
C ARG A 12 -7.98 -4.04 5.70
N LEU A 13 -6.90 -4.83 5.63
CA LEU A 13 -6.64 -5.86 6.64
C LEU A 13 -6.26 -5.22 7.98
N MET A 14 -5.52 -4.12 7.97
CA MET A 14 -5.22 -3.35 9.18
C MET A 14 -6.51 -2.82 9.82
N VAL A 15 -7.41 -2.22 9.04
CA VAL A 15 -8.72 -1.76 9.51
C VAL A 15 -9.51 -2.92 10.11
N ALA A 16 -9.62 -4.04 9.41
CA ALA A 16 -10.33 -5.22 9.88
C ALA A 16 -9.76 -5.74 11.20
N SER A 17 -8.44 -5.75 11.37
CA SER A 17 -7.79 -6.20 12.61
C SER A 17 -8.12 -5.31 13.81
N LEU A 18 -8.30 -4.01 13.62
CA LEU A 18 -8.68 -3.07 14.67
C LEU A 18 -10.16 -3.18 15.05
N LEU A 19 -10.99 -3.64 14.11
CA LEU A 19 -12.43 -3.79 14.31
C LEU A 19 -12.82 -5.22 14.73
N ASP A 20 -11.90 -6.17 14.67
CA ASP A 20 -12.11 -7.54 15.11
C ASP A 20 -12.45 -7.55 16.61
N GLY A 21 -13.60 -8.19 16.96
CA GLY A 21 -14.14 -8.17 18.32
C GLY A 21 -15.04 -6.98 18.64
N THR A 22 -15.26 -6.05 17.74
CA THR A 22 -16.32 -5.04 17.84
C THR A 22 -17.55 -5.49 17.06
N SER A 23 -18.73 -5.34 17.64
CA SER A 23 -20.01 -5.83 17.07
C SER A 23 -20.45 -5.08 15.79
N ASP A 24 -19.71 -4.10 15.31
CA ASP A 24 -20.14 -3.15 14.29
C ASP A 24 -19.33 -3.20 12.98
N LEU A 25 -18.61 -4.29 12.71
CA LEU A 25 -17.87 -4.48 11.45
C LEU A 25 -18.74 -4.29 10.20
N ALA A 26 -19.99 -4.76 10.24
CA ALA A 26 -20.89 -4.69 9.10
C ALA A 26 -21.35 -3.26 8.75
N SER A 27 -21.29 -2.32 9.70
CA SER A 27 -21.66 -0.92 9.54
C SER A 27 -20.47 0.01 9.30
N PHE A 28 -19.24 -0.54 9.31
CA PHE A 28 -18.04 0.26 9.12
C PHE A 28 -17.82 0.60 7.66
N HIS A 29 -18.22 1.80 7.29
CA HIS A 29 -17.93 2.37 5.96
C HIS A 29 -17.09 3.62 6.14
N ALA A 30 -16.06 3.78 5.31
CA ALA A 30 -15.30 5.01 5.25
C ALA A 30 -16.22 6.19 4.94
N THR A 31 -16.10 7.27 5.71
CA THR A 31 -16.91 8.47 5.52
C THR A 31 -16.27 9.44 4.53
N SER A 32 -14.97 9.32 4.33
CA SER A 32 -14.21 10.20 3.44
C SER A 32 -13.38 9.41 2.43
N PRO A 33 -13.31 9.86 1.18
CA PRO A 33 -12.43 9.26 0.20
C PRO A 33 -10.95 9.44 0.59
N PRO A 34 -10.04 8.57 0.09
CA PRO A 34 -8.61 8.71 0.34
C PRO A 34 -8.10 10.11 -0.01
N GLY A 35 -7.29 10.69 0.88
CA GLY A 35 -6.73 12.02 0.71
C GLY A 35 -7.64 13.19 1.09
N ALA A 36 -8.92 12.95 1.32
CA ALA A 36 -9.87 14.00 1.74
C ALA A 36 -9.90 14.21 3.26
N GLY A 37 -10.33 15.38 3.68
CA GLY A 37 -10.49 15.72 5.10
C GLY A 37 -9.21 16.25 5.77
N PRO A 38 -9.28 16.52 7.09
CA PRO A 38 -8.17 17.08 7.86
C PRO A 38 -7.02 16.07 8.01
N VAL A 39 -5.81 16.56 8.30
CA VAL A 39 -4.63 15.70 8.53
C VAL A 39 -4.89 14.70 9.64
N PHE A 40 -5.41 15.15 10.75
CA PHE A 40 -5.85 14.29 11.85
C PHE A 40 -7.38 14.23 11.88
N ALA A 41 -7.90 13.02 11.89
CA ALA A 41 -9.33 12.82 11.97
C ALA A 41 -9.87 13.15 13.36
N ASP A 42 -11.08 13.68 13.42
CA ASP A 42 -11.76 14.08 14.64
C ASP A 42 -12.78 13.04 15.14
N ASN A 43 -12.86 11.90 14.46
CA ASN A 43 -13.71 10.78 14.85
C ASN A 43 -12.97 9.44 14.66
N THR A 44 -13.42 8.43 15.40
CA THR A 44 -12.75 7.13 15.47
C THR A 44 -12.70 6.42 14.10
N ARG A 45 -13.78 6.50 13.34
CA ARG A 45 -13.87 5.82 12.03
C ARG A 45 -12.82 6.34 11.04
N ASP A 46 -12.78 7.63 10.84
CA ASP A 46 -11.82 8.26 9.94
C ASP A 46 -10.38 8.15 10.47
N ALA A 47 -10.20 8.15 11.79
CA ALA A 47 -8.89 7.94 12.41
C ALA A 47 -8.32 6.55 12.10
N ILE A 48 -9.14 5.50 12.19
CA ILE A 48 -8.75 4.13 11.84
C ILE A 48 -8.41 4.02 10.34
N GLU A 49 -9.31 4.47 9.48
CA GLU A 49 -9.15 4.40 8.03
C GLU A 49 -7.89 5.16 7.56
N ARG A 50 -7.78 6.40 7.98
CA ARG A 50 -6.66 7.27 7.61
C ARG A 50 -5.35 6.74 8.20
N GLY A 51 -5.34 6.35 9.45
CA GLY A 51 -4.16 5.81 10.12
C GLY A 51 -3.60 4.59 9.40
N CYS A 52 -4.44 3.66 8.99
CA CYS A 52 -4.03 2.47 8.26
C CYS A 52 -3.46 2.81 6.86
N ARG A 53 -4.08 3.74 6.14
CA ARG A 53 -3.60 4.20 4.83
C ARG A 53 -2.26 4.92 4.93
N VAL A 54 -2.13 5.84 5.88
CA VAL A 54 -0.88 6.58 6.15
C VAL A 54 0.23 5.63 6.61
N ALA A 55 -0.08 4.64 7.45
CA ALA A 55 0.91 3.66 7.90
C ALA A 55 1.53 2.89 6.73
N VAL A 56 0.71 2.43 5.78
CA VAL A 56 1.21 1.73 4.58
C VAL A 56 2.01 2.66 3.69
N ALA A 57 1.53 3.89 3.45
CA ALA A 57 2.25 4.88 2.65
C ALA A 57 3.62 5.23 3.25
N ALA A 58 3.68 5.53 4.54
CA ALA A 58 4.92 5.83 5.24
C ALA A 58 5.91 4.65 5.22
N TRP A 59 5.40 3.42 5.32
CA TRP A 59 6.22 2.22 5.17
C TRP A 59 6.81 2.10 3.75
N VAL A 60 6.03 2.36 2.70
CA VAL A 60 6.53 2.37 1.32
C VAL A 60 7.61 3.43 1.15
N ASP A 61 7.39 4.64 1.64
CA ASP A 61 8.38 5.73 1.58
C ASP A 61 9.69 5.33 2.29
N ARG A 62 9.59 4.67 3.44
CA ARG A 62 10.74 4.14 4.15
C ARG A 62 11.46 3.06 3.34
N CYS A 63 10.75 2.14 2.71
CA CYS A 63 11.34 1.11 1.86
C CYS A 63 12.10 1.70 0.67
N VAL A 64 11.58 2.76 0.05
CA VAL A 64 12.26 3.47 -1.05
C VAL A 64 13.56 4.09 -0.57
N ALA A 65 13.56 4.73 0.60
CA ALA A 65 14.76 5.31 1.20
C ALA A 65 15.82 4.24 1.52
N ASP A 66 15.39 3.14 2.15
CA ASP A 66 16.29 2.02 2.47
C ASP A 66 16.87 1.35 1.22
N ALA A 67 16.05 1.18 0.18
CA ALA A 67 16.51 0.65 -1.10
C ALA A 67 17.55 1.58 -1.78
N GLY A 68 17.32 2.88 -1.75
CA GLY A 68 18.29 3.87 -2.25
C GLY A 68 19.62 3.79 -1.52
N SER A 69 19.60 3.67 -0.21
CA SER A 69 20.80 3.49 0.62
C SER A 69 21.52 2.17 0.31
N LEU A 70 20.79 1.08 0.15
CA LEU A 70 21.35 -0.24 -0.17
C LEU A 70 22.00 -0.29 -1.55
N LEU A 71 21.41 0.39 -2.53
CA LEU A 71 21.88 0.37 -3.92
C LEU A 71 22.94 1.46 -4.22
N GLY A 72 23.10 2.42 -3.33
CA GLY A 72 23.95 3.60 -3.58
C GLY A 72 23.45 4.50 -4.70
N ALA A 73 22.18 4.39 -5.08
CA ALA A 73 21.52 5.13 -6.15
C ALA A 73 20.01 5.18 -5.93
N SER A 74 19.31 6.07 -6.64
CA SER A 74 17.85 6.12 -6.61
C SER A 74 17.25 4.79 -7.03
N ALA A 75 16.35 4.26 -6.21
CA ALA A 75 15.55 3.09 -6.57
C ALA A 75 14.34 3.50 -7.42
N ARG A 76 14.06 2.74 -8.48
CA ARG A 76 12.81 2.90 -9.24
C ARG A 76 11.69 2.20 -8.49
N LEU A 77 10.62 2.93 -8.19
CA LEU A 77 9.44 2.40 -7.51
C LEU A 77 8.38 2.02 -8.54
N LEU A 78 7.99 0.76 -8.56
CA LEU A 78 6.84 0.27 -9.32
C LEU A 78 5.71 -0.05 -8.35
N LEU A 79 4.52 0.43 -8.66
CA LEU A 79 3.32 0.32 -7.84
C LEU A 79 2.25 -0.47 -8.57
N THR A 80 1.69 -1.48 -7.90
CA THR A 80 0.60 -2.30 -8.42
C THR A 80 -0.29 -2.81 -7.31
N GLY A 81 -1.50 -3.25 -7.65
CA GLY A 81 -2.43 -3.86 -6.73
C GLY A 81 -3.69 -3.03 -6.46
N GLY A 82 -4.74 -3.72 -6.00
CA GLY A 82 -6.07 -3.14 -5.85
C GLY A 82 -6.21 -2.10 -4.72
N ALA A 83 -5.31 -2.10 -3.74
CA ALA A 83 -5.31 -1.12 -2.65
C ALA A 83 -4.55 0.18 -3.00
N LEU A 84 -3.94 0.25 -4.17
CA LEU A 84 -3.13 1.40 -4.57
C LEU A 84 -3.88 2.74 -4.49
N PRO A 85 -5.14 2.87 -4.94
CA PRO A 85 -5.89 4.12 -4.83
C PRO A 85 -6.08 4.62 -3.39
N GLU A 86 -6.04 3.73 -2.41
CA GLU A 86 -6.17 4.07 -0.99
C GLU A 86 -4.88 4.65 -0.40
N VAL A 87 -3.73 4.28 -0.96
CA VAL A 87 -2.41 4.62 -0.45
C VAL A 87 -1.77 5.79 -1.19
N LEU A 88 -1.98 5.88 -2.50
CA LEU A 88 -1.38 6.91 -3.37
C LEU A 88 -1.48 8.34 -2.84
N PRO A 89 -2.64 8.82 -2.31
CA PRO A 89 -2.76 10.20 -1.84
C PRO A 89 -1.83 10.55 -0.67
N TYR A 90 -1.27 9.54 0.01
CA TYR A 90 -0.42 9.69 1.19
C TYR A 90 1.05 9.38 0.93
N LEU A 91 1.41 8.92 -0.29
CA LEU A 91 2.79 8.63 -0.66
C LEU A 91 3.57 9.92 -0.93
N GLU A 92 4.78 10.00 -0.38
CA GLU A 92 5.76 11.04 -0.72
C GLU A 92 6.65 10.61 -1.89
N ALA A 93 7.04 9.33 -1.94
CA ALA A 93 7.83 8.77 -3.01
C ALA A 93 7.05 8.76 -4.34
N ARG A 94 7.74 9.09 -5.42
CA ARG A 94 7.19 9.01 -6.77
C ARG A 94 7.43 7.64 -7.34
N GLY A 95 6.37 6.98 -7.80
CA GLY A 95 6.40 5.67 -8.42
C GLY A 95 5.64 5.64 -9.73
N GLU A 96 5.91 4.61 -10.50
CA GLU A 96 5.21 4.29 -11.74
C GLU A 96 4.11 3.27 -11.43
N GLU A 97 2.87 3.61 -11.75
CA GLU A 97 1.74 2.68 -11.62
C GLU A 97 1.75 1.69 -12.80
N VAL A 98 1.79 0.40 -12.46
CA VAL A 98 1.76 -0.70 -13.45
C VAL A 98 0.67 -1.69 -13.05
N PRO A 99 -0.60 -1.43 -13.41
CA PRO A 99 -1.74 -2.22 -12.92
C PRO A 99 -1.67 -3.71 -13.27
N ASP A 100 -1.08 -4.04 -14.41
CA ASP A 100 -0.97 -5.40 -14.96
C ASP A 100 0.42 -6.04 -14.76
N LEU A 101 1.22 -5.53 -13.82
CA LEU A 101 2.60 -5.98 -13.60
C LEU A 101 2.71 -7.50 -13.41
N VAL A 102 1.84 -8.08 -12.58
CA VAL A 102 1.83 -9.53 -12.31
C VAL A 102 1.46 -10.32 -13.56
N LEU A 103 0.45 -9.87 -14.31
CA LEU A 103 0.01 -10.52 -15.55
C LEU A 103 1.09 -10.46 -16.63
N ARG A 104 1.79 -9.34 -16.76
CA ARG A 104 2.95 -9.22 -17.64
C ARG A 104 4.07 -10.19 -17.25
N GLY A 105 4.36 -10.31 -15.96
CA GLY A 105 5.33 -11.27 -15.45
C GLY A 105 4.96 -12.71 -15.76
N LEU A 106 3.70 -13.09 -15.53
CA LEU A 106 3.18 -14.42 -15.87
C LEU A 106 3.26 -14.73 -17.36
N ALA A 107 2.91 -13.75 -18.22
CA ALA A 107 3.02 -13.92 -19.66
C ALA A 107 4.47 -14.16 -20.11
N LEU A 108 5.42 -13.44 -19.55
CA LEU A 108 6.85 -13.63 -19.86
C LEU A 108 7.33 -15.03 -19.43
N VAL A 109 6.94 -15.51 -18.25
CA VAL A 109 7.30 -16.87 -17.78
C VAL A 109 6.66 -17.92 -18.66
N ALA A 110 5.39 -17.76 -19.03
CA ALA A 110 4.69 -18.70 -19.91
C ALA A 110 5.32 -18.79 -21.33
N CYS A 111 5.79 -17.65 -21.87
CA CYS A 111 6.45 -17.62 -23.17
C CYS A 111 7.89 -18.13 -23.13
N ALA A 112 8.57 -18.05 -21.98
CA ALA A 112 9.94 -18.54 -21.82
C ALA A 112 10.04 -20.07 -21.67
N GLY A 113 8.90 -20.77 -21.50
CA GLY A 113 8.85 -22.20 -21.24
C GLY A 113 9.21 -22.57 -19.79
N PRO A 114 9.14 -23.86 -19.42
CA PRO A 114 9.46 -24.28 -18.07
C PRO A 114 10.94 -24.00 -17.76
N LEU A 115 11.15 -23.44 -16.58
CA LEU A 115 12.49 -23.19 -16.02
C LEU A 115 13.22 -24.50 -15.78
#